data_5a9bfb97a79fdc63df56e0423bd90f1a
#
_entry.id   5a9bfb97a79fdc63df56e0423bd90f1a
#
_cell.length_a   1.000
_cell.length_b   1.000
_cell.length_c   1.000
_cell.angle_alpha   90.00
_cell.angle_beta   90.00
_cell.angle_gamma   90.00
#
_symmetry.space_group_name_H-M   'P 1'
#
loop_
_entity.id
_entity.type
_entity.pdbx_description
1 polymer ?
#
loop_
_entity_poly.entity_id
_entity_poly.type
_entity_poly.pdbx_seq_one_letter_code
_entity_poly.pdbx_strand_id
1 'polypeptide(L)'
;RRTLFAGFVFAALAGAVLNAVPAASAADSVPFTTASFAAAKAKGGPILVEVTAPWCPTCQAQKPILSELRAMPKFKDMTVLTVDFDSQKDALRTLDARTQSTLIVYKGEREVGRSVGVTERGAIETLLAKSL
;
A
#
# COMPACT_ATOMS: atom_id res chain seq x y z
N ARG A 1 -22.99 -28.52 -69.57
CA ARG A 1 -23.27 -28.52 -68.12
C ARG A 1 -22.17 -27.74 -67.44
N ARG A 2 -22.53 -26.54 -66.99
CA ARG A 2 -21.60 -25.59 -66.31
C ARG A 2 -21.72 -25.76 -64.81
N THR A 3 -20.69 -26.19 -64.17
CA THR A 3 -20.56 -26.21 -62.72
C THR A 3 -19.80 -24.98 -62.26
N LEU A 4 -20.50 -24.09 -61.54
CA LEU A 4 -19.94 -22.89 -60.92
C LEU A 4 -19.36 -23.29 -59.58
N PHE A 5 -18.05 -23.12 -59.44
CA PHE A 5 -17.37 -23.19 -58.13
C PHE A 5 -17.47 -21.83 -57.47
N ALA A 6 -18.21 -21.72 -56.38
CA ALA A 6 -18.22 -20.55 -55.51
C ALA A 6 -17.07 -20.65 -54.53
N GLY A 7 -16.10 -19.76 -54.68
CA GLY A 7 -14.98 -19.63 -53.76
C GLY A 7 -15.42 -18.88 -52.50
N PHE A 8 -15.33 -19.53 -51.35
CA PHE A 8 -15.46 -18.88 -50.05
C PHE A 8 -14.12 -18.27 -49.66
N VAL A 9 -14.09 -16.94 -49.62
CA VAL A 9 -12.96 -16.20 -49.05
C VAL A 9 -13.20 -16.11 -47.55
N PHE A 10 -12.39 -16.84 -46.76
CA PHE A 10 -12.35 -16.68 -45.31
C PHE A 10 -11.46 -15.47 -45.01
N ALA A 11 -12.06 -14.37 -44.57
CA ALA A 11 -11.35 -13.23 -43.99
C ALA A 11 -11.02 -13.57 -42.54
N ALA A 12 -9.76 -13.85 -42.25
CA ALA A 12 -9.27 -14.02 -40.88
C ALA A 12 -9.14 -12.64 -40.23
N LEU A 13 -10.08 -12.31 -39.34
CA LEU A 13 -9.98 -11.16 -38.44
C LEU A 13 -9.00 -11.53 -37.30
N ALA A 14 -7.76 -11.06 -37.44
CA ALA A 14 -6.78 -11.09 -36.35
C ALA A 14 -7.20 -10.08 -35.28
N GLY A 15 -7.90 -10.54 -34.24
CA GLY A 15 -8.21 -9.75 -33.07
C GLY A 15 -6.94 -9.54 -32.23
N ALA A 16 -6.40 -8.32 -32.23
CA ALA A 16 -5.36 -7.93 -31.29
C ALA A 16 -5.93 -7.88 -29.89
N VAL A 17 -5.63 -8.89 -29.08
CA VAL A 17 -5.93 -8.88 -27.64
C VAL A 17 -4.95 -7.91 -26.98
N LEU A 18 -5.39 -6.68 -26.70
CA LEU A 18 -4.65 -5.79 -25.83
C LEU A 18 -4.70 -6.38 -24.41
N ASN A 19 -3.61 -7.03 -24.00
CA ASN A 19 -3.40 -7.35 -22.60
C ASN A 19 -3.20 -6.05 -21.85
N ALA A 20 -4.27 -5.53 -21.23
CA ALA A 20 -4.18 -4.47 -20.25
C ALA A 20 -3.42 -5.04 -19.04
N VAL A 21 -2.15 -4.64 -18.88
CA VAL A 21 -1.39 -4.90 -17.67
C VAL A 21 -2.08 -4.11 -16.56
N PRO A 22 -2.60 -4.75 -15.51
CA PRO A 22 -3.19 -4.01 -14.40
C PRO A 22 -2.09 -3.12 -13.80
N ALA A 23 -2.33 -1.80 -13.75
CA ALA A 23 -1.48 -0.90 -13.02
C ALA A 23 -1.39 -1.43 -11.58
N ALA A 24 -0.16 -1.64 -11.07
CA ALA A 24 0.05 -2.05 -9.70
C ALA A 24 -0.54 -0.95 -8.81
N SER A 25 -1.74 -1.22 -8.25
CA SER A 25 -2.37 -0.34 -7.28
C SER A 25 -1.49 -0.33 -6.04
N ALA A 26 -1.15 0.86 -5.53
CA ALA A 26 -0.55 0.98 -4.20
C ALA A 26 -1.50 0.25 -3.23
N ALA A 27 -0.96 -0.61 -2.37
CA ALA A 27 -1.77 -1.38 -1.43
C ALA A 27 -2.68 -0.43 -0.65
N ASP A 28 -3.99 -0.67 -0.72
CA ASP A 28 -4.97 0.13 0.01
C ASP A 28 -4.69 0.02 1.51
N SER A 29 -4.79 1.14 2.22
CA SER A 29 -4.65 1.12 3.67
C SER A 29 -5.89 0.50 4.31
N VAL A 30 -5.66 -0.33 5.32
CA VAL A 30 -6.72 -0.99 6.10
C VAL A 30 -6.82 -0.29 7.46
N PRO A 31 -8.02 -0.07 8.01
CA PRO A 31 -8.16 0.44 9.36
C PRO A 31 -7.44 -0.46 10.36
N PHE A 32 -6.70 0.16 11.29
CA PHE A 32 -6.07 -0.57 12.38
C PHE A 32 -7.14 -1.14 13.31
N THR A 33 -7.06 -2.42 13.56
CA THR A 33 -7.77 -3.13 14.63
C THR A 33 -6.77 -4.11 15.26
N THR A 34 -7.05 -4.59 16.46
CA THR A 34 -6.25 -5.65 17.09
C THR A 34 -6.16 -6.87 16.16
N ALA A 35 -7.27 -7.23 15.51
CA ALA A 35 -7.33 -8.37 14.59
C ALA A 35 -6.53 -8.13 13.30
N SER A 36 -6.66 -6.95 12.65
CA SER A 36 -5.93 -6.63 11.43
C SER A 36 -4.42 -6.54 11.68
N PHE A 37 -4.02 -6.01 12.83
CA PHE A 37 -2.61 -5.94 13.22
C PHE A 37 -2.04 -7.33 13.53
N ALA A 38 -2.76 -8.17 14.27
CA ALA A 38 -2.35 -9.55 14.52
C ALA A 38 -2.20 -10.35 13.21
N ALA A 39 -3.16 -10.22 12.28
CA ALA A 39 -3.10 -10.87 10.98
C ALA A 39 -1.90 -10.38 10.14
N ALA A 40 -1.62 -9.08 10.15
CA ALA A 40 -0.46 -8.52 9.44
C ALA A 40 0.86 -9.06 10.00
N LYS A 41 1.00 -9.11 11.34
CA LYS A 41 2.18 -9.67 11.99
C LYS A 41 2.37 -11.16 11.69
N ALA A 42 1.29 -11.93 11.69
CA ALA A 42 1.33 -13.36 11.38
C ALA A 42 1.80 -13.66 9.95
N LYS A 43 1.59 -12.76 8.99
CA LYS A 43 2.14 -12.88 7.63
C LYS A 43 3.68 -12.83 7.60
N GLY A 44 4.32 -12.22 8.59
CA GLY A 44 5.77 -12.11 8.69
C GLY A 44 6.42 -11.08 7.76
N GLY A 45 5.65 -10.38 6.95
CA GLY A 45 6.11 -9.40 5.97
C GLY A 45 6.24 -7.97 6.51
N PRO A 46 6.49 -7.00 5.61
CA PRO A 46 6.60 -5.59 5.96
C PRO A 46 5.23 -5.00 6.32
N ILE A 47 5.20 -4.21 7.41
CA ILE A 47 4.00 -3.51 7.87
C ILE A 47 4.35 -2.05 8.11
N LEU A 48 3.50 -1.14 7.63
CA LEU A 48 3.50 0.27 7.98
C LEU A 48 2.23 0.58 8.77
N VAL A 49 2.38 1.18 9.95
CA VAL A 49 1.28 1.78 10.70
C VAL A 49 1.38 3.29 10.59
N GLU A 50 0.32 3.91 10.08
CA GLU A 50 0.19 5.36 9.91
C GLU A 50 -0.76 5.91 10.97
N VAL A 51 -0.28 6.75 11.89
CA VAL A 51 -1.13 7.50 12.81
C VAL A 51 -1.46 8.84 12.18
N THR A 52 -2.71 9.07 11.86
CA THR A 52 -3.17 10.23 11.08
C THR A 52 -4.38 10.92 11.72
N ALA A 53 -4.61 12.16 11.34
CA ALA A 53 -5.82 12.92 11.67
C ALA A 53 -6.21 13.81 10.47
N PRO A 54 -7.52 14.05 10.22
CA PRO A 54 -7.97 14.87 9.08
C PRO A 54 -7.44 16.31 9.11
N TRP A 55 -7.28 16.87 10.29
CA TRP A 55 -6.83 18.24 10.53
C TRP A 55 -5.30 18.41 10.57
N CYS A 56 -4.53 17.33 10.47
CA CYS A 56 -3.08 17.33 10.63
C CYS A 56 -2.35 17.72 9.33
N PRO A 57 -1.74 18.92 9.22
CA PRO A 57 -1.04 19.33 8.00
C PRO A 57 0.15 18.44 7.66
N THR A 58 0.90 17.99 8.66
CA THR A 58 2.04 17.07 8.47
C THR A 58 1.58 15.74 7.90
N CYS A 59 0.44 15.20 8.37
CA CYS A 59 -0.13 13.97 7.83
C CYS A 59 -0.53 14.15 6.35
N GLN A 60 -1.09 15.32 5.99
CA GLN A 60 -1.43 15.62 4.60
C GLN A 60 -0.19 15.69 3.70
N ALA A 61 0.92 16.24 4.23
CA ALA A 61 2.18 16.27 3.51
C ALA A 61 2.82 14.87 3.34
N GLN A 62 2.61 13.97 4.30
CA GLN A 62 3.09 12.58 4.22
C GLN A 62 2.34 11.73 3.17
N LYS A 63 1.04 11.97 2.98
CA LYS A 63 0.18 11.14 2.13
C LYS A 63 0.70 10.93 0.69
N PRO A 64 1.03 11.97 -0.11
CA PRO A 64 1.53 11.76 -1.46
C PRO A 64 2.87 11.01 -1.47
N ILE A 65 3.76 11.30 -0.52
CA ILE A 65 5.05 10.62 -0.39
C ILE A 65 4.86 9.12 -0.12
N LEU A 66 4.00 8.79 0.84
CA LEU A 66 3.68 7.40 1.18
C LEU A 66 3.00 6.68 0.02
N SER A 67 2.10 7.34 -0.70
CA SER A 67 1.44 6.77 -1.89
C SER A 67 2.45 6.42 -2.98
N GLU A 68 3.37 7.31 -3.29
CA GLU A 68 4.45 7.06 -4.26
C GLU A 68 5.37 5.92 -3.84
N LEU A 69 5.82 5.92 -2.59
CA LEU A 69 6.72 4.88 -2.07
C LEU A 69 6.06 3.49 -2.09
N ARG A 70 4.80 3.40 -1.65
CA ARG A 70 4.04 2.13 -1.66
C ARG A 70 3.80 1.58 -3.07
N ALA A 71 3.76 2.44 -4.09
CA ALA A 71 3.66 2.02 -5.48
C ALA A 71 4.98 1.43 -6.04
N MET A 72 6.10 1.61 -5.33
CA MET A 72 7.38 1.03 -5.78
C MET A 72 7.37 -0.50 -5.63
N PRO A 73 7.95 -1.24 -6.60
CA PRO A 73 7.96 -2.71 -6.57
C PRO A 73 8.49 -3.33 -5.28
N LYS A 74 9.50 -2.70 -4.66
CA LYS A 74 10.10 -3.19 -3.40
C LYS A 74 9.16 -3.12 -2.19
N PHE A 75 8.12 -2.28 -2.23
CA PHE A 75 7.14 -2.12 -1.16
C PHE A 75 5.75 -2.70 -1.50
N LYS A 76 5.60 -3.37 -2.63
CA LYS A 76 4.31 -3.89 -3.11
C LYS A 76 3.59 -4.84 -2.14
N ASP A 77 4.35 -5.55 -1.31
CA ASP A 77 3.82 -6.53 -0.36
C ASP A 77 3.64 -5.95 1.05
N MET A 78 3.86 -4.63 1.22
CA MET A 78 3.71 -3.95 2.50
C MET A 78 2.23 -3.86 2.90
N THR A 79 1.90 -4.35 4.09
CA THR A 79 0.59 -4.15 4.69
C THR A 79 0.55 -2.77 5.34
N VAL A 80 -0.45 -1.95 5.01
CA VAL A 80 -0.60 -0.60 5.56
C VAL A 80 -1.81 -0.55 6.45
N LEU A 81 -1.61 -0.17 7.73
CA LEU A 81 -2.65 -0.02 8.73
C LEU A 81 -2.75 1.45 9.13
N THR A 82 -3.97 1.99 9.13
CA THR A 82 -4.22 3.40 9.47
C THR A 82 -4.91 3.51 10.82
N VAL A 83 -4.32 4.30 11.72
CA VAL A 83 -4.88 4.65 13.02
C VAL A 83 -5.41 6.07 12.98
N ASP A 84 -6.67 6.26 13.32
CA ASP A 84 -7.25 7.58 13.56
C ASP A 84 -6.84 8.07 14.96
N PHE A 85 -6.10 9.18 14.99
CA PHE A 85 -5.57 9.74 16.22
C PHE A 85 -6.65 10.20 17.19
N ASP A 86 -7.78 10.71 16.66
CA ASP A 86 -8.82 11.28 17.50
C ASP A 86 -9.71 10.22 18.15
N SER A 87 -10.02 9.15 17.44
CA SER A 87 -11.01 8.15 17.88
C SER A 87 -10.40 6.84 18.39
N GLN A 88 -9.16 6.47 17.97
CA GLN A 88 -8.57 5.16 18.29
C GLN A 88 -7.55 5.22 19.45
N LYS A 89 -7.95 5.74 20.61
CA LYS A 89 -7.05 5.92 21.77
C LYS A 89 -6.45 4.61 22.30
N ASP A 90 -7.17 3.50 22.19
CA ASP A 90 -6.66 2.18 22.59
C ASP A 90 -5.55 1.70 21.65
N ALA A 91 -5.70 1.91 20.35
CA ALA A 91 -4.65 1.63 19.38
C ALA A 91 -3.37 2.45 19.65
N LEU A 92 -3.54 3.74 19.97
CA LEU A 92 -2.41 4.61 20.31
C LEU A 92 -1.66 4.10 21.55
N ARG A 93 -2.39 3.65 22.57
CA ARG A 93 -1.78 3.05 23.77
C ARG A 93 -1.04 1.75 23.45
N THR A 94 -1.66 0.87 22.67
CA THR A 94 -1.04 -0.39 22.23
C THR A 94 0.25 -0.18 21.45
N LEU A 95 0.32 0.87 20.63
CA LEU A 95 1.45 1.21 19.80
C LEU A 95 2.48 2.13 20.48
N ASP A 96 2.20 2.58 21.70
CA ASP A 96 2.94 3.67 22.37
C ASP A 96 3.14 4.89 21.43
N ALA A 97 2.07 5.25 20.72
CA ALA A 97 2.05 6.41 19.81
C ALA A 97 1.33 7.58 20.49
N ARG A 98 2.03 8.71 20.62
CA ARG A 98 1.53 9.86 21.41
C ARG A 98 1.11 11.04 20.55
N THR A 99 1.47 11.02 19.26
CA THR A 99 1.20 12.11 18.34
C THR A 99 0.72 11.56 16.99
N GLN A 100 -0.07 12.38 16.29
CA GLN A 100 -0.37 12.18 14.88
C GLN A 100 0.91 12.32 14.04
N SER A 101 0.86 11.99 12.76
CA SER A 101 2.02 11.93 11.85
C SER A 101 3.15 10.99 12.33
N THR A 102 2.81 10.01 13.15
CA THR A 102 3.71 8.92 13.54
C THR A 102 3.64 7.80 12.52
N LEU A 103 4.78 7.40 12.02
CA LEU A 103 4.96 6.24 11.15
C LEU A 103 5.72 5.17 11.93
N ILE A 104 5.15 3.96 12.01
CA ILE A 104 5.77 2.83 12.71
C ILE A 104 5.90 1.67 11.72
N VAL A 105 7.08 1.10 11.63
CA VAL A 105 7.40 0.06 10.67
C VAL A 105 7.75 -1.23 11.39
N TYR A 106 7.14 -2.34 10.94
CA TYR A 106 7.37 -3.67 11.48
C TYR A 106 7.87 -4.62 10.38
N LYS A 107 8.64 -5.61 10.80
CA LYS A 107 8.92 -6.82 10.03
C LYS A 107 8.36 -8.00 10.82
N GLY A 108 7.21 -8.53 10.37
CA GLY A 108 6.45 -9.49 11.15
C GLY A 108 6.10 -8.95 12.55
N GLU A 109 6.48 -9.67 13.59
CA GLU A 109 6.21 -9.31 14.99
C GLU A 109 7.05 -8.14 15.50
N ARG A 110 8.17 -7.81 14.84
CA ARG A 110 9.17 -6.89 15.39
C ARG A 110 9.04 -5.50 14.81
N GLU A 111 8.92 -4.48 15.67
CA GLU A 111 9.11 -3.09 15.29
C GLU A 111 10.57 -2.87 14.88
N VAL A 112 10.78 -2.35 13.68
CA VAL A 112 12.11 -2.10 13.11
C VAL A 112 12.44 -0.61 12.99
N GLY A 113 11.46 0.26 13.21
CA GLY A 113 11.67 1.70 13.25
C GLY A 113 10.39 2.50 13.38
N ARG A 114 10.55 3.75 13.79
CA ARG A 114 9.47 4.75 13.81
C ARG A 114 10.00 6.15 13.56
N SER A 115 9.14 7.04 13.13
CA SER A 115 9.39 8.47 13.00
C SER A 115 8.15 9.27 13.36
N VAL A 116 8.34 10.51 13.78
CA VAL A 116 7.26 11.45 14.11
C VAL A 116 7.46 12.72 13.31
N GLY A 117 6.46 13.14 12.55
CA GLY A 117 6.44 14.42 11.86
C GLY A 117 7.40 14.54 10.66
N VAL A 118 8.01 13.45 10.22
CA VAL A 118 8.96 13.47 9.10
C VAL A 118 8.20 13.57 7.78
N THR A 119 8.58 14.54 6.94
CA THR A 119 8.01 14.79 5.61
C THR A 119 9.06 14.75 4.50
N GLU A 120 10.29 14.40 4.82
CA GLU A 120 11.37 14.27 3.85
C GLU A 120 11.30 12.86 3.23
N ARG A 121 11.18 12.80 1.89
CA ARG A 121 10.92 11.55 1.14
C ARG A 121 11.99 10.48 1.37
N GLY A 122 13.27 10.86 1.34
CA GLY A 122 14.38 9.93 1.52
C GLY A 122 14.43 9.33 2.92
N ALA A 123 14.10 10.12 3.95
CA ALA A 123 14.02 9.65 5.32
C ALA A 123 12.86 8.66 5.51
N ILE A 124 11.70 8.94 4.91
CA ILE A 124 10.55 8.01 4.93
C ILE A 124 10.89 6.72 4.18
N GLU A 125 11.49 6.81 2.99
CA GLU A 125 11.91 5.65 2.22
C GLU A 125 12.89 4.77 3.00
N THR A 126 13.88 5.38 3.66
CA THR A 126 14.85 4.69 4.52
C THR A 126 14.16 3.99 5.69
N LEU A 127 13.16 4.64 6.30
CA LEU A 127 12.37 4.03 7.37
C LEU A 127 11.62 2.80 6.87
N LEU A 128 10.89 2.91 5.75
CA LEU A 128 10.14 1.79 5.18
C LEU A 128 11.05 0.61 4.80
N ALA A 129 12.23 0.90 4.27
CA ALA A 129 13.19 -0.12 3.83
C ALA A 129 13.71 -1.01 4.97
N LYS A 130 13.62 -0.58 6.23
CA LYS A 130 14.01 -1.40 7.40
C LYS A 130 13.14 -2.66 7.56
N SER A 131 11.98 -2.71 6.92
CA SER A 131 11.07 -3.85 6.98
C SER A 131 11.27 -4.91 5.88
N LEU A 132 12.16 -4.66 4.94
CA LEU A 132 12.46 -5.56 3.81
C LEU A 132 13.43 -6.70 4.13
#